data_42894e9eebfb44e9712f81de7060110f
#
_entry.id   42894e9eebfb44e9712f81de7060110f
#
_cell.length_a   1.000
_cell.length_b   1.000
_cell.length_c   1.000
_cell.angle_alpha   90.00
_cell.angle_beta   90.00
_cell.angle_gamma   90.00
#
_symmetry.space_group_name_H-M   'P 1'
#
loop_
_entity.id
_entity.type
_entity.pdbx_description
1 polymer ?
#
loop_
_entity_poly.entity_id
_entity_poly.type
_entity_poly.pdbx_seq_one_letter_code
_entity_poly.pdbx_strand_id
1 'polypeptide(L)'
;MGVIEQVITDRYAVYNGDCMEVLAALKPESIHLSLYSPPFAGLYVYSSDARDLSNAIDQAEFWKHYEFIVKAIHKVTLPGRMSAVHCMDIPTGNTGLDHLQD
;
A
#
# COMPACT_ATOMS: atom_id res chain seq x y z
N MET A 1 -8.63 -6.42 -17.78
CA MET A 1 -8.33 -6.43 -16.36
C MET A 1 -6.97 -7.04 -16.11
N GLY A 2 -6.17 -6.46 -15.23
CA GLY A 2 -4.80 -6.91 -15.01
C GLY A 2 -4.63 -8.15 -14.14
N VAL A 3 -5.67 -8.94 -13.96
CA VAL A 3 -5.57 -10.17 -13.19
C VAL A 3 -4.89 -11.23 -14.04
N ILE A 4 -3.78 -11.73 -13.52
CA ILE A 4 -3.02 -12.77 -14.19
C ILE A 4 -3.63 -14.13 -13.93
N GLU A 5 -4.08 -14.34 -12.71
CA GLU A 5 -4.63 -15.62 -12.28
C GLU A 5 -5.56 -15.38 -11.12
N GLN A 6 -6.60 -16.19 -10.99
CA GLN A 6 -7.51 -16.03 -9.88
C GLN A 6 -8.09 -17.38 -9.44
N VAL A 7 -8.42 -17.45 -8.17
CA VAL A 7 -9.13 -18.58 -7.58
C VAL A 7 -10.34 -18.01 -6.84
N ILE A 8 -11.53 -18.48 -7.19
CA ILE A 8 -12.75 -18.00 -6.60
C ILE A 8 -13.54 -19.18 -6.06
N THR A 9 -13.91 -19.12 -4.80
CA THR A 9 -14.76 -20.12 -4.16
C THR A 9 -15.97 -19.42 -3.55
N ASP A 10 -16.85 -20.19 -2.93
CA ASP A 10 -18.00 -19.61 -2.24
C ASP A 10 -17.60 -18.88 -0.94
N ARG A 11 -16.36 -19.02 -0.50
CA ARG A 11 -15.88 -18.43 0.76
C ARG A 11 -14.79 -17.41 0.59
N TYR A 12 -14.02 -17.50 -0.48
CA TYR A 12 -12.91 -16.58 -0.68
C TYR A 12 -12.60 -16.41 -2.16
N ALA A 13 -11.86 -15.35 -2.46
CA ALA A 13 -11.33 -15.12 -3.78
C ALA A 13 -9.88 -14.66 -3.65
N VAL A 14 -9.02 -15.19 -4.50
CA VAL A 14 -7.62 -14.80 -4.53
C VAL A 14 -7.31 -14.32 -5.95
N TYR A 15 -6.77 -13.14 -6.05
CA TYR A 15 -6.42 -12.54 -7.34
C TYR A 15 -4.93 -12.24 -7.38
N ASN A 16 -4.26 -12.74 -8.40
CA ASN A 16 -2.89 -12.37 -8.69
C ASN A 16 -2.92 -11.27 -9.74
N GLY A 17 -2.75 -10.04 -9.33
CA GLY A 17 -2.83 -8.91 -10.24
C GLY A 17 -2.54 -7.60 -9.53
N ASP A 18 -2.74 -6.51 -10.25
CA ASP A 18 -2.55 -5.18 -9.69
C ASP A 18 -3.70 -4.89 -8.73
N CYS A 19 -3.36 -4.60 -7.48
CA CYS A 19 -4.37 -4.36 -6.46
C CYS A 19 -5.28 -3.18 -6.80
N MET A 20 -4.76 -2.17 -7.49
CA MET A 20 -5.58 -1.01 -7.86
C MET A 20 -6.68 -1.40 -8.84
N GLU A 21 -6.36 -2.29 -9.77
CA GLU A 21 -7.37 -2.76 -10.72
C GLU A 21 -8.42 -3.64 -10.04
N VAL A 22 -7.96 -4.50 -9.13
CA VAL A 22 -8.89 -5.37 -8.39
C VAL A 22 -9.79 -4.53 -7.49
N LEU A 23 -9.22 -3.57 -6.77
CA LEU A 23 -10.00 -2.70 -5.88
C LEU A 23 -11.04 -1.89 -6.67
N ALA A 24 -10.68 -1.42 -7.85
CA ALA A 24 -11.60 -0.65 -8.68
C ALA A 24 -12.79 -1.50 -9.14
N ALA A 25 -12.61 -2.80 -9.25
CA ALA A 25 -13.67 -3.70 -9.69
C ALA A 25 -14.57 -4.16 -8.54
N LEU A 26 -14.17 -3.95 -7.29
CA LEU A 26 -14.99 -4.34 -6.15
C LEU A 26 -16.17 -3.40 -5.96
N LYS A 27 -17.26 -3.95 -5.46
CA LYS A 27 -18.44 -3.16 -5.17
C LYS A 27 -18.14 -2.16 -4.05
N PRO A 28 -18.55 -0.90 -4.20
CA PRO A 28 -18.41 0.07 -3.10
C PRO A 28 -19.12 -0.40 -1.84
N GLU A 29 -18.55 -0.04 -0.70
CA GLU A 29 -19.14 -0.33 0.61
C GLU A 29 -19.50 -1.82 0.79
N SER A 30 -18.56 -2.68 0.41
CA SER A 30 -18.79 -4.13 0.49
C SER A 30 -17.80 -4.83 1.41
N ILE A 31 -16.78 -4.15 1.90
CA ILE A 31 -15.72 -4.76 2.68
C ILE A 31 -15.84 -4.34 4.14
N HIS A 32 -15.79 -5.31 5.04
CA HIS A 32 -15.91 -5.07 6.47
C HIS A 32 -14.56 -4.80 7.13
N LEU A 33 -13.50 -5.41 6.62
CA LEU A 33 -12.17 -5.24 7.17
C LEU A 33 -11.16 -5.40 6.05
N SER A 34 -10.23 -4.47 5.95
CA SER A 34 -9.08 -4.62 5.08
C SER A 34 -7.82 -4.67 5.94
N LEU A 35 -6.89 -5.51 5.52
CA LEU A 35 -5.60 -5.64 6.19
C LEU A 35 -4.54 -5.67 5.10
N TYR A 36 -3.60 -4.75 5.15
CA TYR A 36 -2.59 -4.67 4.12
C TYR A 36 -1.32 -4.03 4.65
N SER A 37 -0.24 -4.29 3.92
CA SER A 37 1.05 -3.66 4.18
C SER A 37 1.49 -2.95 2.91
N PRO A 38 1.51 -1.63 2.91
CA PRO A 38 2.03 -0.92 1.75
C PRO A 38 3.53 -1.09 1.67
N PRO A 39 4.12 -0.90 0.50
CA PRO A 39 5.58 -0.84 0.42
C PRO A 39 6.10 0.23 1.34
N PHE A 40 7.23 -0.04 1.99
CA PHE A 40 7.84 0.93 2.88
C PHE A 40 8.75 1.83 2.05
N ALA A 41 8.29 3.04 1.80
CA ALA A 41 9.03 3.99 0.99
C ALA A 41 10.41 4.24 1.57
N GLY A 42 11.44 4.10 0.75
CA GLY A 42 12.81 4.34 1.18
C GLY A 42 13.39 3.28 2.08
N LEU A 43 12.60 2.27 2.46
CA LEU A 43 13.11 1.23 3.34
C LEU A 43 13.98 0.23 2.61
N TYR A 44 13.65 -0.05 1.37
CA TYR A 44 14.38 -1.00 0.55
C TYR A 44 15.21 -0.25 -0.47
N VAL A 45 16.43 0.04 -0.07
CA VAL A 45 17.42 0.63 -0.96
C VAL A 45 18.40 -0.49 -1.28
N TYR A 46 18.38 -0.93 -2.53
CA TYR A 46 19.08 -2.15 -2.89
C TYR A 46 20.51 -1.91 -3.33
N SER A 47 20.83 -0.69 -3.68
CA SER A 47 22.18 -0.35 -4.12
C SER A 47 22.39 1.15 -4.05
N SER A 48 23.62 1.56 -4.27
CA SER A 48 23.94 2.98 -4.31
C SER A 48 23.95 3.51 -5.75
N ASP A 49 23.19 2.89 -6.61
CA ASP A 49 23.10 3.34 -8.00
C ASP A 49 22.12 4.52 -8.14
N ALA A 50 21.79 4.84 -9.38
CA ALA A 50 20.94 5.99 -9.67
C ALA A 50 19.56 5.89 -9.03
N ARG A 51 19.06 4.71 -8.82
CA ARG A 51 17.75 4.55 -8.17
C ARG A 51 17.79 5.03 -6.73
N ASP A 52 18.89 4.76 -6.05
CA ASP A 52 19.04 5.20 -4.66
C ASP A 52 19.13 6.71 -4.59
N LEU A 53 19.76 7.32 -5.56
CA LEU A 53 19.89 8.77 -5.59
C LEU A 53 18.57 9.45 -5.88
N SER A 54 17.64 8.75 -6.50
CA SER A 54 16.35 9.32 -6.84
C SER A 54 15.28 9.01 -5.79
N ASN A 55 15.66 8.47 -4.64
CA ASN A 55 14.71 8.10 -3.61
C ASN A 55 13.81 9.24 -3.16
N ALA A 56 14.32 10.46 -3.11
CA ALA A 56 13.49 11.59 -2.72
C ALA A 56 12.35 11.81 -3.71
N ILE A 57 12.62 11.64 -4.99
CA ILE A 57 11.62 11.75 -6.04
C ILE A 57 10.68 10.53 -5.97
N ASP A 58 11.27 9.36 -5.77
CA ASP A 58 10.49 8.13 -5.67
C ASP A 58 9.56 8.15 -4.46
N GLN A 59 9.97 8.79 -3.38
CA GLN A 59 9.10 8.91 -2.21
C GLN A 59 7.89 9.80 -2.51
N ALA A 60 8.10 10.88 -3.25
CA ALA A 60 6.97 11.72 -3.64
C ALA A 60 5.99 10.94 -4.52
N GLU A 61 6.51 10.15 -5.45
CA GLU A 61 5.69 9.27 -6.27
C GLU A 61 4.98 8.24 -5.42
N PHE A 62 5.69 7.66 -4.45
CA PHE A 62 5.11 6.67 -3.54
C PHE A 62 3.90 7.24 -2.81
N TRP A 63 4.04 8.42 -2.23
CA TRP A 63 2.94 9.02 -1.47
C TRP A 63 1.75 9.34 -2.35
N LYS A 64 2.01 9.72 -3.59
CA LYS A 64 0.96 9.98 -4.54
C LYS A 64 0.19 8.70 -4.87
N HIS A 65 0.91 7.61 -5.11
CA HIS A 65 0.28 6.33 -5.36
C HIS A 65 -0.45 5.80 -4.13
N TYR A 66 0.15 5.98 -2.97
CA TYR A 66 -0.48 5.54 -1.73
C TYR A 66 -1.80 6.25 -1.50
N GLU A 67 -1.89 7.51 -1.87
CA GLU A 67 -3.14 8.24 -1.78
C GLU A 67 -4.25 7.55 -2.57
N PHE A 68 -3.94 7.08 -3.77
CA PHE A 68 -4.92 6.36 -4.58
C PHE A 68 -5.35 5.06 -3.91
N ILE A 69 -4.42 4.35 -3.30
CA ILE A 69 -4.73 3.11 -2.60
C ILE A 69 -5.67 3.39 -1.42
N VAL A 70 -5.37 4.40 -0.64
CA VAL A 70 -6.20 4.76 0.52
C VAL A 70 -7.60 5.13 0.07
N LYS A 71 -7.72 5.91 -0.99
CA LYS A 71 -9.02 6.29 -1.53
C LYS A 71 -9.80 5.09 -2.03
N ALA A 72 -9.11 4.16 -2.69
CA ALA A 72 -9.76 2.95 -3.20
C ALA A 72 -10.26 2.07 -2.06
N ILE A 73 -9.46 1.92 -1.00
CA ILE A 73 -9.86 1.14 0.17
C ILE A 73 -11.03 1.81 0.89
N HIS A 74 -10.99 3.12 1.01
CA HIS A 74 -12.09 3.87 1.62
C HIS A 74 -13.39 3.65 0.86
N LYS A 75 -13.32 3.65 -0.46
CA LYS A 75 -14.52 3.47 -1.29
C LYS A 75 -15.17 2.11 -1.07
N VAL A 76 -14.38 1.06 -0.92
CA VAL A 76 -14.92 -0.29 -0.77
C VAL A 76 -15.27 -0.64 0.67
N THR A 77 -14.83 0.15 1.64
CA THR A 77 -15.07 -0.14 3.05
C THR A 77 -16.44 0.35 3.48
N LEU A 78 -17.16 -0.49 4.18
CA LEU A 78 -18.44 -0.10 4.76
C LEU A 78 -18.25 0.99 5.80
N PRO A 79 -19.16 1.95 5.88
CA PRO A 79 -19.09 2.97 6.93
C PRO A 79 -19.06 2.34 8.31
N GLY A 80 -18.20 2.89 9.18
CA GLY A 80 -18.06 2.39 10.54
C GLY A 80 -17.21 1.14 10.68
N ARG A 81 -16.64 0.66 9.59
CA ARG A 81 -15.75 -0.50 9.62
C ARG A 81 -14.30 -0.05 9.58
N MET A 82 -13.39 -1.01 9.69
CA MET A 82 -12.00 -0.69 9.93
C MET A 82 -11.08 -1.15 8.81
N SER A 83 -9.98 -0.42 8.66
CA SER A 83 -8.84 -0.84 7.85
C SER A 83 -7.64 -0.91 8.77
N ALA A 84 -6.89 -1.98 8.68
CA ALA A 84 -5.66 -2.16 9.44
C ALA A 84 -4.47 -2.08 8.48
N VAL A 85 -3.53 -1.21 8.79
CA VAL A 85 -2.36 -0.99 7.96
C VAL A 85 -1.15 -1.41 8.76
N HIS A 86 -0.43 -2.39 8.25
CA HIS A 86 0.82 -2.83 8.85
C HIS A 86 1.96 -2.01 8.26
N CYS A 87 2.55 -1.14 9.04
CA CYS A 87 3.60 -0.25 8.57
C CYS A 87 4.54 0.09 9.72
N MET A 88 5.60 0.80 9.38
CA MET A 88 6.55 1.27 10.36
C MET A 88 7.11 2.61 9.92
N ASP A 89 7.69 3.33 10.86
CA ASP A 89 8.34 4.59 10.53
C ASP A 89 9.57 4.32 9.68
N ILE A 90 9.80 5.18 8.72
CA ILE A 90 10.96 5.06 7.85
C ILE A 90 12.15 5.69 8.56
N PRO A 91 13.25 4.97 8.70
CA PRO A 91 14.47 5.57 9.23
C PRO A 91 14.89 6.73 8.31
N THR A 92 15.02 7.92 8.89
CA THR A 92 15.23 9.11 8.06
C THR A 92 16.64 9.57 8.04
N GLY A 93 17.49 8.97 8.78
CA GLY A 93 18.81 9.51 8.77
C GLY A 93 19.81 8.75 9.54
N ASN A 94 20.94 9.42 9.62
CA ASN A 94 22.08 8.87 10.30
C ASN A 94 22.16 9.32 11.73
N THR A 95 21.19 10.11 12.18
CA THR A 95 21.21 10.63 13.53
C THR A 95 20.25 9.82 14.38
N GLY A 96 20.68 9.46 15.56
CA GLY A 96 19.80 8.78 16.49
C GLY A 96 18.65 9.65 16.97
N LEU A 97 18.70 10.94 16.69
CA LEU A 97 17.66 11.86 17.13
C LEU A 97 16.34 11.62 16.39
N ASP A 98 16.44 11.15 15.18
CA ASP A 98 15.24 10.89 14.39
C ASP A 98 14.35 9.87 15.05
N HIS A 99 14.94 8.96 15.77
CA HIS A 99 14.18 7.90 16.44
C HIS A 99 13.50 8.38 17.71
N LEU A 100 13.93 9.50 18.24
CA LEU A 100 13.38 10.02 19.47
C LEU A 100 12.08 10.79 19.26
N GLN A 101 11.75 11.03 18.02
CA GLN A 101 10.55 11.78 17.68
C GLN A 101 9.32 10.91 17.59
N ASP A 102 9.49 9.64 17.61
CA ASP A 102 8.40 8.68 17.43
C ASP A 102 7.64 8.42 18.74
#